data_128611a42b3683de2379d3732dc02a30
#
_entry.id   128611a42b3683de2379d3732dc02a30
#
_cell.length_a   1.000
_cell.length_b   1.000
_cell.length_c   1.000
_cell.angle_alpha   90.00
_cell.angle_beta   90.00
_cell.angle_gamma   90.00
#
_symmetry.space_group_name_H-M   'P 1'
#
loop_
_entity.id
_entity.type
_entity.pdbx_description
1 polymer ?
#
loop_
_entity_poly.entity_id
_entity_poly.type
_entity_poly.pdbx_seq_one_letter_code
_entity_poly.pdbx_strand_id
1 'polypeptide(L)'
;GCGDGMVVGIEECDDMGESATCDVDCTFAACGDGTTNMTASEACDDAGESATCDDDCTDAQCGDATLNVTSGEICDDGGDSATCDSDCTDATCGDSYANNAAGEDCDDGGVDSATCDADCTSATCGDNYTNSTAGEACDDGGVDSATCDSDCSTASCGDNYTNNAAGEDCADGGGDSATCDADCSTATCG
;
A
#
# COMPACT_ATOMS: atom_id res chain seq x y z
N GLY A 1 18.92 22.70 -48.67
CA GLY A 1 19.27 21.51 -47.87
C GLY A 1 19.03 21.77 -46.44
N CYS A 2 18.68 20.72 -45.65
CA CYS A 2 18.34 20.87 -44.25
C CYS A 2 19.33 21.78 -43.51
N GLY A 3 18.83 22.79 -42.76
CA GLY A 3 19.61 23.74 -41.98
C GLY A 3 20.12 24.98 -42.75
N ASP A 4 19.63 25.23 -43.95
CA ASP A 4 20.01 26.43 -44.72
C ASP A 4 19.00 27.59 -44.63
N GLY A 5 17.90 27.40 -43.90
CA GLY A 5 16.83 28.37 -43.68
C GLY A 5 15.82 28.48 -44.82
N MET A 6 15.80 27.51 -45.74
CA MET A 6 14.86 27.48 -46.86
C MET A 6 14.27 26.07 -47.04
N VAL A 7 12.98 25.95 -46.85
CA VAL A 7 12.26 24.67 -47.06
C VAL A 7 12.24 24.35 -48.56
N VAL A 8 13.01 23.34 -48.98
CA VAL A 8 13.10 22.90 -50.38
C VAL A 8 13.12 21.38 -50.51
N GLY A 9 12.49 20.88 -51.55
CA GLY A 9 12.48 19.45 -51.88
C GLY A 9 11.56 18.62 -51.00
N ILE A 10 12.08 17.77 -50.15
CA ILE A 10 11.34 16.85 -49.25
C ILE A 10 11.31 17.35 -47.81
N GLU A 11 11.87 18.53 -47.53
CA GLU A 11 11.89 19.12 -46.21
C GLU A 11 10.49 19.64 -45.83
N GLU A 12 10.06 19.34 -44.59
CA GLU A 12 8.77 19.81 -44.06
C GLU A 12 8.93 21.17 -43.34
N CYS A 13 10.11 21.40 -42.75
CA CYS A 13 10.50 22.63 -42.08
C CYS A 13 12.00 22.89 -42.30
N ASP A 14 12.47 24.11 -42.04
CA ASP A 14 13.89 24.46 -41.97
C ASP A 14 14.08 25.71 -41.10
N ASP A 15 14.45 25.51 -39.82
CA ASP A 15 14.71 26.56 -38.85
C ASP A 15 16.23 26.78 -38.61
N MET A 16 17.05 26.35 -39.57
CA MET A 16 18.53 26.35 -39.49
C MET A 16 19.10 25.43 -38.41
N GLY A 17 18.37 24.41 -38.03
CA GLY A 17 18.70 23.41 -37.00
C GLY A 17 17.47 23.07 -36.16
N GLU A 18 17.67 22.32 -35.07
CA GLU A 18 16.60 21.93 -34.17
C GLU A 18 15.91 23.14 -33.54
N SER A 19 14.58 23.13 -33.55
CA SER A 19 13.73 24.15 -32.91
C SER A 19 12.53 23.47 -32.23
N ALA A 20 11.67 24.25 -31.57
CA ALA A 20 10.44 23.69 -30.97
C ALA A 20 9.44 23.16 -32.01
N THR A 21 9.65 23.41 -33.30
CA THR A 21 8.73 23.03 -34.40
C THR A 21 9.39 22.25 -35.51
N CYS A 22 10.73 22.11 -35.48
CA CYS A 22 11.50 21.46 -36.54
C CYS A 22 12.63 20.62 -35.96
N ASP A 23 12.74 19.39 -36.40
CA ASP A 23 13.79 18.48 -36.03
C ASP A 23 15.08 18.72 -36.82
N VAL A 24 16.17 18.11 -36.32
CA VAL A 24 17.49 18.21 -36.95
C VAL A 24 17.51 17.64 -38.38
N ASP A 25 16.57 16.77 -38.74
CA ASP A 25 16.41 16.15 -40.05
C ASP A 25 15.42 16.89 -40.99
N CYS A 26 14.90 18.04 -40.52
CA CYS A 26 13.96 18.90 -41.20
C CYS A 26 12.55 18.29 -41.45
N THR A 27 12.14 17.42 -40.52
CA THR A 27 10.75 17.03 -40.30
C THR A 27 10.13 17.89 -39.22
N PHE A 28 8.80 17.91 -39.13
CA PHE A 28 8.15 18.62 -38.00
C PHE A 28 8.40 17.89 -36.71
N ALA A 29 8.78 18.65 -35.66
CA ALA A 29 8.93 18.11 -34.30
C ALA A 29 7.60 17.57 -33.78
N ALA A 30 7.56 16.28 -33.50
CA ALA A 30 6.38 15.60 -32.99
C ALA A 30 6.78 14.36 -32.17
N CYS A 31 6.30 14.27 -30.95
CA CYS A 31 6.50 13.07 -30.14
C CYS A 31 5.99 11.82 -30.89
N GLY A 32 6.82 10.77 -30.94
CA GLY A 32 6.53 9.51 -31.60
C GLY A 32 7.00 9.40 -33.05
N ASP A 33 7.78 10.35 -33.55
CA ASP A 33 8.32 10.33 -34.92
C ASP A 33 9.68 9.63 -35.03
N GLY A 34 10.31 9.31 -33.88
CA GLY A 34 11.59 8.61 -33.79
C GLY A 34 12.81 9.53 -33.75
N THR A 35 12.61 10.86 -33.63
CA THR A 35 13.67 11.87 -33.56
C THR A 35 13.52 12.68 -32.30
N THR A 36 14.34 12.41 -31.29
CA THR A 36 14.29 13.17 -30.03
C THR A 36 14.64 14.63 -30.21
N ASN A 37 13.71 15.54 -29.90
CA ASN A 37 13.88 16.98 -29.98
C ASN A 37 13.78 17.63 -28.58
N MET A 38 14.93 17.86 -27.96
CA MET A 38 15.01 18.49 -26.62
C MET A 38 14.47 19.93 -26.62
N THR A 39 14.50 20.62 -27.76
CA THR A 39 13.97 21.99 -27.90
C THR A 39 12.45 22.00 -27.95
N ALA A 40 11.83 20.92 -28.42
CA ALA A 40 10.39 20.66 -28.37
C ALA A 40 9.94 20.12 -26.99
N SER A 41 10.85 19.90 -26.07
CA SER A 41 10.63 19.35 -24.71
C SER A 41 10.51 17.82 -24.67
N GLU A 42 11.06 17.13 -25.63
CA GLU A 42 11.15 15.67 -25.60
C GLU A 42 12.40 15.24 -24.82
N ALA A 43 12.24 14.37 -23.84
CA ALA A 43 13.35 13.74 -23.13
C ALA A 43 13.87 12.52 -23.89
N CYS A 44 12.97 11.84 -24.59
CA CYS A 44 13.22 10.66 -25.43
C CYS A 44 12.23 10.64 -26.60
N ASP A 45 12.51 9.84 -27.62
CA ASP A 45 11.55 9.45 -28.67
C ASP A 45 11.95 8.10 -29.26
N ASP A 46 11.19 7.08 -28.93
CA ASP A 46 11.36 5.71 -29.42
C ASP A 46 10.27 5.32 -30.43
N ALA A 47 9.63 6.33 -31.07
CA ALA A 47 8.50 6.18 -31.98
C ALA A 47 7.24 5.56 -31.30
N GLY A 48 7.04 5.90 -30.03
CA GLY A 48 5.97 5.43 -29.18
C GLY A 48 6.50 4.86 -27.86
N GLU A 49 5.61 4.29 -27.05
CA GLU A 49 5.96 3.72 -25.74
C GLU A 49 7.04 2.63 -25.85
N SER A 50 8.06 2.74 -24.99
CA SER A 50 9.13 1.75 -24.85
C SER A 50 9.46 1.51 -23.37
N ALA A 51 10.42 0.63 -23.06
CA ALA A 51 10.87 0.41 -21.69
C ALA A 51 11.59 1.63 -21.06
N THR A 52 11.92 2.65 -21.86
CA THR A 52 12.69 3.83 -21.44
C THR A 52 12.02 5.15 -21.80
N CYS A 53 10.95 5.11 -22.57
CA CYS A 53 10.26 6.30 -23.06
C CYS A 53 8.74 6.11 -23.05
N ASP A 54 8.03 7.10 -22.52
CA ASP A 54 6.58 7.15 -22.49
C ASP A 54 6.00 7.66 -23.82
N ASP A 55 4.71 7.42 -24.03
CA ASP A 55 3.99 7.90 -25.22
C ASP A 55 3.97 9.42 -25.37
N ASP A 56 4.27 10.17 -24.30
CA ASP A 56 4.36 11.63 -24.29
C ASP A 56 5.79 12.16 -24.43
N CYS A 57 6.75 11.26 -24.73
CA CYS A 57 8.18 11.56 -24.89
C CYS A 57 8.89 12.06 -23.64
N THR A 58 8.41 11.66 -22.48
CA THR A 58 9.12 11.75 -21.21
C THR A 58 9.84 10.43 -20.89
N ASP A 59 10.82 10.48 -19.98
CA ASP A 59 11.51 9.27 -19.53
C ASP A 59 10.53 8.37 -18.75
N ALA A 60 10.44 7.08 -19.11
CA ALA A 60 9.61 6.10 -18.41
C ALA A 60 10.05 5.94 -16.96
N GLN A 61 9.26 6.41 -16.02
CA GLN A 61 9.51 6.34 -14.59
C GLN A 61 8.23 6.12 -13.81
N CYS A 62 8.21 5.08 -12.98
CA CYS A 62 7.13 4.89 -12.02
C CYS A 62 6.94 6.13 -11.15
N GLY A 63 5.70 6.63 -11.04
CA GLY A 63 5.33 7.79 -10.23
C GLY A 63 5.33 9.13 -10.96
N ASP A 64 5.41 9.13 -12.30
CA ASP A 64 5.33 10.35 -13.11
C ASP A 64 3.91 10.65 -13.62
N ALA A 65 2.96 9.77 -13.32
CA ALA A 65 1.55 9.80 -13.71
C ALA A 65 1.28 9.47 -15.18
N THR A 66 2.25 8.83 -15.85
CA THR A 66 2.10 8.32 -17.22
C THR A 66 2.28 6.80 -17.20
N LEU A 67 1.20 6.05 -17.32
CA LEU A 67 1.27 4.59 -17.30
C LEU A 67 2.06 4.04 -18.49
N ASN A 68 3.19 3.38 -18.24
CA ASN A 68 3.99 2.69 -19.24
C ASN A 68 4.03 1.18 -19.00
N VAL A 69 3.14 0.46 -19.70
CA VAL A 69 3.06 -1.01 -19.57
C VAL A 69 4.31 -1.70 -20.11
N THR A 70 5.01 -1.07 -21.05
CA THR A 70 6.22 -1.61 -21.67
C THR A 70 7.43 -1.52 -20.72
N SER A 71 7.47 -0.54 -19.83
CA SER A 71 8.47 -0.45 -18.74
C SER A 71 8.19 -1.46 -17.61
N GLY A 72 6.97 -2.01 -17.55
CA GLY A 72 6.55 -3.01 -16.57
C GLY A 72 5.57 -2.48 -15.53
N GLU A 73 5.04 -1.30 -15.71
CA GLU A 73 4.04 -0.72 -14.82
C GLU A 73 2.67 -1.37 -15.02
N ILE A 74 1.97 -1.58 -13.92
CA ILE A 74 0.60 -2.07 -13.90
C ILE A 74 -0.37 -0.89 -13.75
N CYS A 75 0.06 0.12 -13.00
CA CYS A 75 -0.64 1.37 -12.77
C CYS A 75 0.38 2.50 -12.58
N ASP A 76 -0.03 3.76 -12.76
CA ASP A 76 0.72 4.93 -12.32
C ASP A 76 -0.24 6.07 -11.96
N ASP A 77 -0.35 6.34 -10.67
CA ASP A 77 -1.17 7.43 -10.11
C ASP A 77 -0.29 8.57 -9.56
N GLY A 78 1.03 8.58 -9.88
CA GLY A 78 1.98 9.54 -9.38
C GLY A 78 2.42 9.29 -7.93
N GLY A 79 2.24 8.06 -7.43
CA GLY A 79 2.54 7.62 -6.07
C GLY A 79 1.42 6.81 -5.46
N ASP A 80 1.48 6.55 -4.14
CA ASP A 80 0.47 5.75 -3.44
C ASP A 80 -0.94 6.32 -3.62
N SER A 81 -1.85 5.47 -4.08
CA SER A 81 -3.27 5.76 -4.21
C SER A 81 -4.11 4.59 -3.67
N ALA A 82 -5.44 4.69 -3.74
CA ALA A 82 -6.32 3.59 -3.32
C ALA A 82 -6.23 2.35 -4.23
N THR A 83 -5.59 2.45 -5.39
CA THR A 83 -5.52 1.41 -6.42
C THR A 83 -4.12 1.13 -6.93
N CYS A 84 -3.16 1.97 -6.60
CA CYS A 84 -1.79 1.88 -7.10
C CYS A 84 -0.77 2.16 -5.99
N ASP A 85 0.25 1.34 -5.91
CA ASP A 85 1.40 1.54 -5.05
C ASP A 85 2.44 2.44 -5.72
N SER A 86 3.30 3.07 -4.92
CA SER A 86 4.35 3.94 -5.48
C SER A 86 5.47 3.18 -6.21
N ASP A 87 5.39 1.85 -6.27
CA ASP A 87 6.24 1.01 -7.12
C ASP A 87 5.54 0.58 -8.42
N CYS A 88 4.36 1.18 -8.73
CA CYS A 88 3.54 0.95 -9.91
C CYS A 88 2.96 -0.46 -10.04
N THR A 89 2.71 -1.09 -8.91
CA THR A 89 1.93 -2.33 -8.81
C THR A 89 0.53 -2.05 -8.25
N ASP A 90 -0.39 -3.01 -8.39
CA ASP A 90 -1.74 -2.89 -7.82
C ASP A 90 -1.68 -2.85 -6.29
N ALA A 91 -2.34 -1.87 -5.66
CA ALA A 91 -2.46 -1.76 -4.21
C ALA A 91 -3.37 -2.87 -3.67
N THR A 92 -2.76 -3.93 -3.16
CA THR A 92 -3.49 -5.09 -2.61
C THR A 92 -2.83 -5.63 -1.35
N CYS A 93 -3.61 -5.76 -0.28
CA CYS A 93 -3.15 -6.39 0.95
C CYS A 93 -2.54 -7.78 0.66
N GLY A 94 -1.30 -7.98 1.11
CA GLY A 94 -0.56 -9.23 0.95
C GLY A 94 0.50 -9.23 -0.15
N ASP A 95 0.75 -8.10 -0.79
CA ASP A 95 1.80 -7.96 -1.81
C ASP A 95 3.18 -7.58 -1.23
N SER A 96 3.23 -7.33 0.08
CA SER A 96 4.41 -6.93 0.86
C SER A 96 4.79 -5.44 0.75
N TYR A 97 3.89 -4.62 0.24
CA TYR A 97 3.99 -3.16 0.22
C TYR A 97 2.83 -2.56 1.02
N ALA A 98 3.11 -1.81 2.07
CA ALA A 98 2.06 -1.20 2.90
C ALA A 98 1.63 0.15 2.32
N ASN A 99 0.44 0.21 1.77
CA ASN A 99 -0.14 1.42 1.17
C ASN A 99 -1.26 2.01 2.05
N ASN A 100 -0.93 3.04 2.82
CA ASN A 100 -1.91 3.72 3.66
C ASN A 100 -3.06 4.38 2.86
N ALA A 101 -2.85 4.76 1.60
CA ALA A 101 -3.89 5.33 0.75
C ALA A 101 -4.91 4.26 0.30
N ALA A 102 -4.49 2.99 0.22
CA ALA A 102 -5.36 1.84 0.00
C ALA A 102 -6.06 1.36 1.29
N GLY A 103 -5.65 1.89 2.46
CA GLY A 103 -6.22 1.54 3.75
C GLY A 103 -5.41 0.49 4.53
N GLU A 104 -4.17 0.26 4.15
CA GLU A 104 -3.28 -0.66 4.83
C GLU A 104 -2.45 0.08 5.88
N ASP A 105 -2.46 -0.41 7.11
CA ASP A 105 -1.60 0.09 8.19
C ASP A 105 -0.23 -0.63 8.18
N CYS A 106 -0.20 -1.83 7.62
CA CYS A 106 0.97 -2.70 7.50
C CYS A 106 0.74 -3.73 6.38
N ASP A 107 1.81 -4.36 5.90
CA ASP A 107 1.72 -5.54 5.02
C ASP A 107 2.90 -6.49 5.27
N ASP A 108 2.59 -7.66 5.79
CA ASP A 108 3.53 -8.76 6.02
C ASP A 108 3.25 -9.95 5.08
N GLY A 109 2.74 -9.67 3.86
CA GLY A 109 2.45 -10.67 2.85
C GLY A 109 1.10 -11.38 3.04
N GLY A 110 0.11 -10.68 3.63
CA GLY A 110 -1.25 -11.20 3.83
C GLY A 110 -1.34 -12.35 4.84
N VAL A 111 -0.45 -12.39 5.83
CA VAL A 111 -0.43 -13.39 6.89
C VAL A 111 -0.31 -12.73 8.26
N ASP A 112 -0.92 -13.34 9.28
CA ASP A 112 -0.80 -12.85 10.65
C ASP A 112 0.66 -12.85 11.12
N SER A 113 1.10 -11.70 11.62
CA SER A 113 2.38 -11.51 12.28
C SER A 113 2.19 -10.95 13.69
N ALA A 114 3.28 -10.69 14.40
CA ALA A 114 3.22 -10.06 15.73
C ALA A 114 2.76 -8.60 15.69
N THR A 115 2.76 -7.97 14.52
CA THR A 115 2.49 -6.53 14.34
C THR A 115 1.46 -6.21 13.26
N CYS A 116 1.09 -7.21 12.45
CA CYS A 116 0.18 -7.04 11.32
C CYS A 116 -0.80 -8.20 11.23
N ASP A 117 -2.06 -7.90 11.01
CA ASP A 117 -3.11 -8.86 10.72
C ASP A 117 -3.14 -9.23 9.24
N ALA A 118 -3.70 -10.39 8.91
CA ALA A 118 -3.75 -10.84 7.52
C ALA A 118 -4.68 -9.99 6.62
N ASP A 119 -5.41 -9.04 7.19
CA ASP A 119 -6.21 -8.03 6.48
C ASP A 119 -5.51 -6.67 6.35
N CYS A 120 -4.19 -6.64 6.67
CA CYS A 120 -3.31 -5.46 6.60
C CYS A 120 -3.66 -4.33 7.56
N THR A 121 -4.36 -4.63 8.64
CA THR A 121 -4.52 -3.74 9.79
C THR A 121 -3.45 -4.03 10.85
N SER A 122 -3.21 -3.07 11.74
CA SER A 122 -2.26 -3.26 12.86
C SER A 122 -2.80 -4.29 13.85
N ALA A 123 -2.00 -5.31 14.19
CA ALA A 123 -2.35 -6.32 15.16
C ALA A 123 -2.45 -5.71 16.56
N THR A 124 -3.67 -5.40 16.98
CA THR A 124 -3.97 -4.79 18.29
C THR A 124 -5.22 -5.39 18.90
N CYS A 125 -5.09 -5.86 20.14
CA CYS A 125 -6.24 -6.32 20.91
C CYS A 125 -7.35 -5.27 20.92
N GLY A 126 -8.55 -5.65 20.49
CA GLY A 126 -9.73 -4.80 20.45
C GLY A 126 -10.11 -4.24 19.09
N ASP A 127 -9.50 -4.72 18.03
CA ASP A 127 -9.79 -4.33 16.64
C ASP A 127 -10.87 -5.21 15.97
N ASN A 128 -11.32 -6.26 16.64
CA ASN A 128 -12.24 -7.31 16.20
C ASN A 128 -11.64 -8.36 15.24
N TYR A 129 -10.32 -8.42 15.15
CA TYR A 129 -9.60 -9.47 14.46
C TYR A 129 -8.76 -10.26 15.46
N THR A 130 -8.90 -11.59 15.49
CA THR A 130 -8.12 -12.42 16.42
C THR A 130 -6.81 -12.86 15.79
N ASN A 131 -5.70 -12.25 16.21
CA ASN A 131 -4.37 -12.62 15.74
C ASN A 131 -3.60 -13.43 16.79
N SER A 132 -3.63 -14.74 16.64
CA SER A 132 -2.93 -15.65 17.57
C SER A 132 -1.39 -15.48 17.51
N THR A 133 -0.84 -14.96 16.42
CA THR A 133 0.60 -14.70 16.27
C THR A 133 1.01 -13.46 17.07
N ALA A 134 0.12 -12.48 17.21
CA ALA A 134 0.28 -11.33 18.10
C ALA A 134 0.08 -11.69 19.59
N GLY A 135 -0.46 -12.88 19.88
CA GLY A 135 -0.67 -13.38 21.22
C GLY A 135 -2.12 -13.34 21.70
N GLU A 136 -3.07 -13.09 20.81
CA GLU A 136 -4.48 -13.05 21.15
C GLU A 136 -5.08 -14.46 21.15
N ALA A 137 -5.86 -14.73 22.18
CA ALA A 137 -6.66 -15.95 22.25
C ALA A 137 -8.09 -15.75 21.75
N CYS A 138 -8.55 -14.48 21.74
CA CYS A 138 -9.85 -14.03 21.28
C CYS A 138 -9.79 -12.52 21.05
N ASP A 139 -10.77 -11.96 20.31
CA ASP A 139 -11.00 -10.53 20.23
C ASP A 139 -12.50 -10.26 20.06
N ASP A 140 -13.07 -9.53 21.01
CA ASP A 140 -14.45 -9.09 21.02
C ASP A 140 -14.54 -7.54 21.06
N GLY A 141 -13.57 -6.83 20.41
CA GLY A 141 -13.52 -5.38 20.31
C GLY A 141 -12.98 -4.70 21.58
N GLY A 142 -12.08 -5.35 22.31
CA GLY A 142 -11.41 -4.78 23.50
C GLY A 142 -12.35 -4.57 24.70
N VAL A 143 -13.43 -5.32 24.76
CA VAL A 143 -14.39 -5.28 25.88
C VAL A 143 -14.57 -6.66 26.47
N ASP A 144 -14.80 -6.73 27.79
CA ASP A 144 -15.14 -7.99 28.44
C ASP A 144 -16.41 -8.60 27.87
N SER A 145 -16.33 -9.86 27.50
CA SER A 145 -17.49 -10.68 27.06
C SER A 145 -17.58 -11.96 27.87
N ALA A 146 -18.55 -12.83 27.57
CA ALA A 146 -18.69 -14.12 28.22
C ALA A 146 -17.54 -15.09 27.89
N THR A 147 -16.74 -14.82 26.85
CA THR A 147 -15.70 -15.72 26.33
C THR A 147 -14.34 -15.07 26.17
N CYS A 148 -14.26 -13.74 26.24
CA CYS A 148 -13.04 -12.96 26.00
C CYS A 148 -12.90 -11.85 27.03
N ASP A 149 -11.70 -11.70 27.57
CA ASP A 149 -11.30 -10.58 28.42
C ASP A 149 -10.88 -9.39 27.55
N SER A 150 -10.96 -8.18 28.07
CA SER A 150 -10.57 -6.97 27.31
C SER A 150 -9.08 -6.85 27.04
N ASP A 151 -8.27 -7.80 27.50
CA ASP A 151 -6.84 -7.94 27.14
C ASP A 151 -6.60 -9.04 26.10
N CYS A 152 -7.67 -9.53 25.46
CA CYS A 152 -7.67 -10.57 24.44
C CYS A 152 -7.18 -11.96 24.90
N SER A 153 -7.23 -12.20 26.21
CA SER A 153 -7.12 -13.54 26.77
C SER A 153 -8.51 -14.21 26.85
N THR A 154 -8.54 -15.53 26.92
CA THR A 154 -9.80 -16.28 27.10
C THR A 154 -10.34 -16.04 28.51
N ALA A 155 -11.58 -15.63 28.60
CA ALA A 155 -12.27 -15.49 29.90
C ALA A 155 -12.34 -16.82 30.63
N SER A 156 -11.59 -16.94 31.72
CA SER A 156 -11.59 -18.16 32.54
C SER A 156 -11.29 -17.87 33.99
N CYS A 157 -12.12 -18.43 34.85
CA CYS A 157 -11.95 -18.31 36.28
C CYS A 157 -10.55 -18.69 36.74
N GLY A 158 -9.84 -17.76 37.43
CA GLY A 158 -8.52 -17.99 38.01
C GLY A 158 -7.34 -17.61 37.13
N ASP A 159 -7.56 -16.88 36.08
CA ASP A 159 -6.51 -16.33 35.20
C ASP A 159 -5.88 -15.03 35.71
N ASN A 160 -6.36 -14.50 36.82
CA ASN A 160 -5.99 -13.23 37.47
C ASN A 160 -6.61 -11.99 36.81
N TYR A 161 -7.54 -12.15 35.89
CA TYR A 161 -8.35 -11.09 35.31
C TYR A 161 -9.81 -11.28 35.73
N THR A 162 -10.47 -10.26 36.28
CA THR A 162 -11.86 -10.37 36.70
C THR A 162 -12.80 -9.90 35.61
N ASN A 163 -13.50 -10.82 34.98
CA ASN A 163 -14.46 -10.56 33.91
C ASN A 163 -15.90 -10.74 34.40
N ASN A 164 -16.55 -9.65 34.76
CA ASN A 164 -17.95 -9.68 35.21
C ASN A 164 -18.93 -10.14 34.11
N ALA A 165 -18.58 -9.97 32.83
CA ALA A 165 -19.43 -10.44 31.71
C ALA A 165 -19.38 -11.96 31.57
N ALA A 166 -18.26 -12.60 31.97
CA ALA A 166 -18.13 -14.04 32.10
C ALA A 166 -18.77 -14.61 33.38
N GLY A 167 -19.19 -13.72 34.31
CA GLY A 167 -19.80 -14.11 35.58
C GLY A 167 -18.84 -14.23 36.74
N GLU A 168 -17.69 -13.60 36.64
CA GLU A 168 -16.68 -13.61 37.71
C GLU A 168 -16.86 -12.40 38.62
N ASP A 169 -16.92 -12.64 39.93
CA ASP A 169 -16.87 -11.59 40.95
C ASP A 169 -15.44 -11.29 41.42
N CYS A 170 -14.52 -12.24 41.15
CA CYS A 170 -13.09 -12.17 41.50
C CYS A 170 -12.31 -13.20 40.66
N ALA A 171 -10.98 -13.01 40.53
CA ALA A 171 -10.09 -13.96 39.85
C ALA A 171 -8.68 -13.87 40.46
N ASP A 172 -8.33 -14.75 41.39
CA ASP A 172 -7.02 -14.74 42.06
C ASP A 172 -6.31 -16.11 42.02
N GLY A 173 -6.17 -16.65 40.80
CA GLY A 173 -5.35 -17.83 40.52
C GLY A 173 -6.06 -19.18 40.63
N GLY A 174 -7.41 -19.20 40.59
CA GLY A 174 -8.21 -20.44 40.46
C GLY A 174 -8.25 -21.37 41.65
N GLY A 175 -7.94 -20.86 42.84
CA GLY A 175 -8.04 -21.60 44.08
C GLY A 175 -8.77 -20.80 45.16
N ASP A 176 -9.26 -21.50 46.21
CA ASP A 176 -9.86 -20.79 47.35
C ASP A 176 -8.86 -19.87 48.02
N SER A 177 -9.23 -18.62 48.20
CA SER A 177 -8.46 -17.60 48.92
C SER A 177 -9.29 -16.94 50.02
N ALA A 178 -8.75 -15.89 50.67
CA ALA A 178 -9.49 -15.13 51.67
C ALA A 178 -10.58 -14.24 51.05
N THR A 179 -10.53 -13.99 49.74
CA THR A 179 -11.37 -13.04 49.04
C THR A 179 -12.13 -13.65 47.84
N CYS A 180 -11.70 -14.82 47.37
CA CYS A 180 -12.23 -15.45 46.16
C CYS A 180 -12.33 -16.97 46.37
N ASP A 181 -13.48 -17.54 46.04
CA ASP A 181 -13.69 -18.98 45.99
C ASP A 181 -13.24 -19.52 44.63
N ALA A 182 -12.91 -20.84 44.53
CA ALA A 182 -12.41 -21.48 43.29
C ALA A 182 -13.39 -21.44 42.09
N ASP A 183 -14.62 -21.01 42.28
CA ASP A 183 -15.64 -20.78 41.25
C ASP A 183 -15.77 -19.29 40.84
N CYS A 184 -14.77 -18.47 41.26
CA CYS A 184 -14.72 -17.03 41.04
C CYS A 184 -15.88 -16.20 41.62
N SER A 185 -16.56 -16.75 42.59
CA SER A 185 -17.46 -15.97 43.46
C SER A 185 -16.69 -15.36 44.65
N THR A 186 -17.23 -14.27 45.18
CA THR A 186 -16.65 -13.64 46.39
C THR A 186 -16.72 -14.57 47.57
N ALA A 187 -15.57 -14.81 48.24
CA ALA A 187 -15.51 -15.66 49.42
C ALA A 187 -16.38 -15.13 50.53
N THR A 188 -17.34 -15.95 51.02
CA THR A 188 -18.23 -15.62 52.12
C THR A 188 -17.83 -16.35 53.41
N CYS A 189 -17.56 -15.59 54.47
CA CYS A 189 -17.39 -16.17 55.82
C CYS A 189 -18.73 -16.74 56.30
N GLY A 190 -18.82 -18.09 56.48
CA GLY A 190 -19.95 -18.75 57.08
C GLY A 190 -20.06 -18.58 58.62
#